data_25818cef55f0204d9339f484c5de6b65
#
_entry.id   25818cef55f0204d9339f484c5de6b65
#
_cell.length_a   1.000
_cell.length_b   1.000
_cell.length_c   1.000
_cell.angle_alpha   90.00
_cell.angle_beta   90.00
_cell.angle_gamma   90.00
#
_symmetry.space_group_name_H-M   'P 1'
#
loop_
_entity.id
_entity.type
_entity.pdbx_description
1 polymer ?
#
loop_
_entity_poly.entity_id
_entity_poly.type
_entity_poly.pdbx_seq_one_letter_code
_entity_poly.pdbx_strand_id
1 'polypeptide(L)'
;MPAAPEIPAEPAESGCCLAGRAMGSIRLIQDFIEDELADRRAYLAYAACAPNVAARRLLRQLAGEEGSHARRLMGVYYLVTGCCYQPRLQGGRVERLPWREVLRTRYHAETCGGLRYAQAAEATEDVCLREIWEELSAAEYRHARQLLSLLEQMVLA
;
A
#
# COMPACT_ATOMS: atom_id res chain seq x y z
N MET A 1 -35.28 39.04 36.68
CA MET A 1 -34.08 38.85 35.86
C MET A 1 -34.43 37.86 34.75
N PRO A 2 -34.48 38.24 33.49
CA PRO A 2 -34.70 37.27 32.43
C PRO A 2 -33.42 36.44 32.23
N ALA A 3 -33.61 35.13 32.08
CA ALA A 3 -32.53 34.19 31.77
C ALA A 3 -31.89 34.55 30.41
N ALA A 4 -30.57 34.50 30.36
CA ALA A 4 -29.85 34.66 29.12
C ALA A 4 -30.22 33.56 28.12
N PRO A 5 -30.33 33.84 26.82
CA PRO A 5 -30.59 32.82 25.82
C PRO A 5 -29.41 31.82 25.78
N GLU A 6 -29.71 30.54 25.95
CA GLU A 6 -28.75 29.47 25.69
C GLU A 6 -28.36 29.54 24.20
N ILE A 7 -27.09 29.77 23.93
CA ILE A 7 -26.52 29.62 22.60
C ILE A 7 -26.55 28.15 22.27
N PRO A 8 -27.23 27.70 21.19
CA PRO A 8 -27.20 26.31 20.81
C PRO A 8 -25.74 25.94 20.51
N ALA A 9 -25.26 24.84 21.13
CA ALA A 9 -23.97 24.26 20.81
C ALA A 9 -23.93 24.02 19.30
N GLU A 10 -22.93 24.54 18.62
CA GLU A 10 -22.69 24.22 17.23
C GLU A 10 -22.60 22.69 17.10
N PRO A 11 -23.28 22.09 16.09
CA PRO A 11 -23.15 20.67 15.87
C PRO A 11 -21.67 20.38 15.65
N ALA A 12 -21.13 19.45 16.45
CA ALA A 12 -19.78 18.94 16.25
C ALA A 12 -19.65 18.61 14.76
N GLU A 13 -18.74 19.28 14.07
CA GLU A 13 -18.45 19.01 12.65
C GLU A 13 -18.18 17.50 12.55
N SER A 14 -19.15 16.76 12.05
CA SER A 14 -18.97 15.36 11.72
C SER A 14 -17.85 15.34 10.66
N GLY A 15 -16.65 14.95 11.07
CA GLY A 15 -15.48 14.97 10.21
C GLY A 15 -15.78 14.19 8.95
N CYS A 16 -15.99 14.88 7.84
CA CYS A 16 -16.17 14.26 6.54
C CYS A 16 -14.88 13.50 6.23
N CYS A 17 -14.98 12.17 6.11
CA CYS A 17 -13.87 11.34 5.73
C CYS A 17 -13.27 11.79 4.39
N LEU A 18 -11.95 11.75 4.26
CA LEU A 18 -11.19 12.14 3.07
C LEU A 18 -11.43 13.60 2.63
N ALA A 19 -11.87 14.46 3.54
CA ALA A 19 -11.93 15.90 3.30
C ALA A 19 -10.53 16.52 3.39
N GLY A 20 -10.41 17.79 2.98
CA GLY A 20 -9.14 18.52 2.86
C GLY A 20 -8.19 18.53 4.07
N ARG A 21 -8.60 18.00 5.23
CA ARG A 21 -7.74 17.76 6.39
C ARG A 21 -6.64 16.71 6.13
N ALA A 22 -6.79 15.88 5.09
CA ALA A 22 -5.79 14.91 4.66
C ALA A 22 -4.63 15.53 3.84
N MET A 23 -4.56 16.84 3.73
CA MET A 23 -3.51 17.54 2.96
C MET A 23 -2.08 17.12 3.33
N GLY A 24 -1.79 16.87 4.61
CA GLY A 24 -0.50 16.34 5.06
C GLY A 24 -0.17 14.93 4.56
N SER A 25 -1.18 14.18 4.10
CA SER A 25 -1.03 12.81 3.60
C SER A 25 -0.86 12.72 2.08
N ILE A 26 -1.00 13.82 1.33
CA ILE A 26 -0.97 13.80 -0.15
C ILE A 26 0.34 13.20 -0.67
N ARG A 27 1.47 13.69 -0.15
CA ARG A 27 2.78 13.18 -0.57
C ARG A 27 2.96 11.70 -0.20
N LEU A 28 2.50 11.31 0.97
CA LEU A 28 2.55 9.93 1.42
C LEU A 28 1.73 9.01 0.49
N ILE A 29 0.54 9.46 0.06
CA ILE A 29 -0.29 8.72 -0.90
C ILE A 29 0.44 8.59 -2.24
N GLN A 30 1.09 9.63 -2.73
CA GLN A 30 1.89 9.60 -3.95
C GLN A 30 3.04 8.60 -3.83
N ASP A 31 3.78 8.64 -2.73
CA ASP A 31 4.90 7.72 -2.48
C ASP A 31 4.41 6.26 -2.45
N PHE A 32 3.30 5.98 -1.79
CA PHE A 32 2.70 4.65 -1.79
C PHE A 32 2.26 4.18 -3.18
N ILE A 33 1.64 5.05 -4.00
CA ILE A 33 1.28 4.69 -5.38
C ILE A 33 2.51 4.28 -6.18
N GLU A 34 3.60 5.04 -6.07
CA GLU A 34 4.85 4.75 -6.78
C GLU A 34 5.48 3.44 -6.30
N ASP A 35 5.46 3.17 -4.99
CA ASP A 35 5.96 1.93 -4.41
C ASP A 35 5.16 0.72 -4.92
N GLU A 36 3.83 0.76 -4.90
CA GLU A 36 2.97 -0.31 -5.39
C GLU A 36 3.20 -0.62 -6.89
N LEU A 37 3.37 0.43 -7.70
CA LEU A 37 3.68 0.27 -9.12
C LEU A 37 5.08 -0.31 -9.37
N ALA A 38 6.06 0.07 -8.55
CA ALA A 38 7.41 -0.49 -8.59
C ALA A 38 7.41 -1.96 -8.19
N ASP A 39 6.69 -2.33 -7.14
CA ASP A 39 6.54 -3.70 -6.66
C ASP A 39 5.83 -4.58 -7.69
N ARG A 40 4.74 -4.10 -8.29
CA ARG A 40 4.10 -4.77 -9.40
C ARG A 40 5.08 -5.08 -10.54
N ARG A 41 5.88 -4.09 -10.93
CA ARG A 41 6.87 -4.26 -12.01
C ARG A 41 7.93 -5.29 -11.65
N ALA A 42 8.41 -5.26 -10.42
CA ALA A 42 9.39 -6.22 -9.92
C ALA A 42 8.82 -7.65 -9.94
N TYR A 43 7.60 -7.86 -9.45
CA TYR A 43 6.95 -9.16 -9.47
C TYR A 43 6.72 -9.71 -10.87
N LEU A 44 6.32 -8.88 -11.83
CA LEU A 44 6.18 -9.31 -13.22
C LEU A 44 7.52 -9.73 -13.83
N ALA A 45 8.59 -8.98 -13.55
CA ALA A 45 9.93 -9.31 -14.02
C ALA A 45 10.46 -10.62 -13.42
N TYR A 46 10.30 -10.81 -12.09
CA TYR A 46 10.73 -12.03 -11.42
C TYR A 46 9.85 -13.24 -11.77
N ALA A 47 8.56 -13.03 -12.03
CA ALA A 47 7.69 -14.10 -12.51
C ALA A 47 8.15 -14.66 -13.86
N ALA A 48 8.70 -13.83 -14.74
CA ALA A 48 9.25 -14.26 -16.03
C ALA A 48 10.44 -15.22 -15.88
N CYS A 49 11.20 -15.11 -14.78
CA CYS A 49 12.39 -15.90 -14.48
C CYS A 49 12.18 -16.91 -13.34
N ALA A 50 10.96 -17.10 -12.85
CA ALA A 50 10.66 -17.97 -11.73
C ALA A 50 11.01 -19.44 -12.04
N PRO A 51 11.56 -20.20 -11.07
CA PRO A 51 12.11 -21.54 -11.32
C PRO A 51 11.04 -22.59 -11.59
N ASN A 52 9.80 -22.36 -11.17
CA ASN A 52 8.70 -23.31 -11.35
C ASN A 52 7.35 -22.62 -11.51
N VAL A 53 6.34 -23.40 -11.87
CA VAL A 53 4.97 -22.90 -12.14
C VAL A 53 4.32 -22.30 -10.91
N ALA A 54 4.52 -22.90 -9.72
CA ALA A 54 3.92 -22.43 -8.47
C ALA A 54 4.47 -21.05 -8.09
N ALA A 55 5.78 -20.87 -8.12
CA ALA A 55 6.44 -19.58 -7.89
C ALA A 55 5.97 -18.52 -8.89
N ARG A 56 5.93 -18.88 -10.18
CA ARG A 56 5.45 -17.97 -11.23
C ARG A 56 4.01 -17.53 -11.01
N ARG A 57 3.13 -18.46 -10.64
CA ARG A 57 1.71 -18.17 -10.35
C ARG A 57 1.60 -17.20 -9.18
N LEU A 58 2.31 -17.46 -8.08
CA LEU A 58 2.28 -16.59 -6.90
C LEU A 58 2.77 -15.18 -7.26
N LEU A 59 3.93 -15.05 -7.93
CA LEU A 59 4.44 -13.71 -8.25
C LEU A 59 3.51 -12.93 -9.19
N ARG A 60 2.83 -13.60 -10.12
CA ARG A 60 1.82 -12.94 -10.96
C ARG A 60 0.58 -12.52 -10.17
N GLN A 61 0.17 -13.33 -9.19
CA GLN A 61 -0.90 -12.97 -8.27
C GLN A 61 -0.53 -11.74 -7.47
N LEU A 62 0.65 -11.71 -6.84
CA LEU A 62 1.16 -10.56 -6.11
C LEU A 62 1.20 -9.32 -7.01
N ALA A 63 1.74 -9.42 -8.21
CA ALA A 63 1.74 -8.31 -9.17
C ALA A 63 0.32 -7.76 -9.47
N GLY A 64 -0.67 -8.63 -9.53
CA GLY A 64 -2.08 -8.25 -9.69
C GLY A 64 -2.62 -7.51 -8.48
N GLU A 65 -2.29 -7.96 -7.28
CA GLU A 65 -2.69 -7.34 -6.02
C GLU A 65 -2.06 -5.95 -5.87
N GLU A 66 -0.74 -5.79 -6.13
CA GLU A 66 -0.08 -4.47 -6.12
C GLU A 66 -0.69 -3.48 -7.12
N GLY A 67 -1.05 -3.98 -8.31
CA GLY A 67 -1.77 -3.15 -9.28
C GLY A 67 -3.16 -2.71 -8.78
N SER A 68 -3.81 -3.53 -7.97
CA SER A 68 -5.10 -3.19 -7.35
C SER A 68 -4.93 -2.18 -6.21
N HIS A 69 -3.88 -2.34 -5.39
CA HIS A 69 -3.51 -1.37 -4.35
C HIS A 69 -3.21 0.00 -4.95
N ALA A 70 -2.40 0.05 -6.02
CA ALA A 70 -2.08 1.30 -6.71
C ALA A 70 -3.35 2.00 -7.24
N ARG A 71 -4.27 1.26 -7.87
CA ARG A 71 -5.54 1.84 -8.35
C ARG A 71 -6.40 2.38 -7.21
N ARG A 72 -6.48 1.65 -6.09
CA ARG A 72 -7.19 2.10 -4.89
C ARG A 72 -6.62 3.39 -4.35
N LEU A 73 -5.29 3.48 -4.24
CA LEU A 73 -4.59 4.66 -3.77
C LEU A 73 -4.76 5.86 -4.72
N MET A 74 -4.78 5.63 -6.03
CA MET A 74 -5.12 6.68 -7.01
C MET A 74 -6.55 7.20 -6.81
N GLY A 75 -7.50 6.32 -6.48
CA GLY A 75 -8.86 6.71 -6.11
C GLY A 75 -8.89 7.56 -4.84
N VAL A 76 -8.15 7.15 -3.81
CA VAL A 76 -7.99 7.92 -2.56
C VAL A 76 -7.37 9.29 -2.85
N TYR A 77 -6.33 9.34 -3.67
CA TYR A 77 -5.69 10.59 -4.08
C TYR A 77 -6.70 11.55 -4.74
N TYR A 78 -7.53 11.03 -5.64
CA TYR A 78 -8.58 11.82 -6.28
C TYR A 78 -9.61 12.35 -5.27
N LEU A 79 -10.04 11.50 -4.33
CA LEU A 79 -11.01 11.91 -3.29
C LEU A 79 -10.45 13.03 -2.40
N VAL A 80 -9.15 13.01 -2.11
CA VAL A 80 -8.49 14.02 -1.28
C VAL A 80 -8.21 15.31 -2.05
N THR A 81 -7.79 15.22 -3.32
CA THR A 81 -7.26 16.37 -4.08
C THR A 81 -8.19 16.90 -5.15
N GLY A 82 -9.17 16.12 -5.60
CA GLY A 82 -9.96 16.43 -6.79
C GLY A 82 -9.21 16.28 -8.13
N CYS A 83 -7.97 15.80 -8.10
CA CYS A 83 -7.11 15.65 -9.28
C CYS A 83 -6.70 14.20 -9.50
N CYS A 84 -6.55 13.78 -10.76
CA CYS A 84 -5.97 12.48 -11.07
C CYS A 84 -4.46 12.50 -10.88
N TYR A 85 -3.93 11.50 -10.18
CA TYR A 85 -2.48 11.33 -10.07
C TYR A 85 -1.89 10.77 -11.36
N GLN A 86 -0.79 11.34 -11.81
CA GLN A 86 0.00 10.85 -12.93
C GLN A 86 1.28 10.21 -12.38
N PRO A 87 1.36 8.87 -12.35
CA PRO A 87 2.54 8.19 -11.84
C PRO A 87 3.79 8.55 -12.63
N ARG A 88 4.90 8.67 -11.91
CA ARG A 88 6.20 8.83 -12.55
C ARG A 88 6.62 7.48 -13.10
N LEU A 89 6.76 7.38 -14.42
CA LEU A 89 7.29 6.19 -15.05
C LEU A 89 8.79 6.08 -14.73
N GLN A 90 9.11 5.34 -13.69
CA GLN A 90 10.51 5.01 -13.39
C GLN A 90 10.99 3.93 -14.36
N GLY A 91 11.72 4.35 -15.39
CA GLY A 91 12.25 3.49 -16.44
C GLY A 91 13.56 2.78 -16.02
N GLY A 92 13.58 2.08 -14.91
CA GLY A 92 14.72 1.26 -14.50
C GLY A 92 14.52 -0.21 -14.87
N ARG A 93 15.60 -0.90 -15.25
CA ARG A 93 15.58 -2.35 -15.41
C ARG A 93 15.57 -2.99 -14.02
N VAL A 94 14.68 -3.98 -13.80
CA VAL A 94 14.69 -4.78 -12.57
C VAL A 94 15.99 -5.60 -12.54
N GLU A 95 16.72 -5.54 -11.44
CA GLU A 95 17.96 -6.26 -11.25
C GLU A 95 17.73 -7.76 -11.31
N ARG A 96 18.61 -8.50 -12.02
CA ARG A 96 18.58 -9.96 -12.00
C ARG A 96 19.30 -10.46 -10.75
N LEU A 97 18.54 -11.12 -9.89
CA LEU A 97 19.04 -11.72 -8.67
C LEU A 97 18.90 -13.24 -8.71
N PRO A 98 19.77 -14.00 -8.01
CA PRO A 98 19.52 -15.40 -7.73
C PRO A 98 18.16 -15.57 -7.04
N TRP A 99 17.45 -16.65 -7.34
CA TRP A 99 16.07 -16.85 -6.88
C TRP A 99 15.90 -16.70 -5.35
N ARG A 100 16.84 -17.22 -4.57
CA ARG A 100 16.84 -17.07 -3.12
C ARG A 100 16.90 -15.61 -2.67
N GLU A 101 17.71 -14.81 -3.36
CA GLU A 101 17.81 -13.37 -3.08
C GLU A 101 16.57 -12.59 -3.56
N VAL A 102 15.89 -13.04 -4.63
CA VAL A 102 14.58 -12.50 -5.01
C VAL A 102 13.59 -12.65 -3.86
N LEU A 103 13.46 -13.87 -3.30
CA LEU A 103 12.54 -14.12 -2.20
C LEU A 103 12.90 -13.31 -0.95
N ARG A 104 14.18 -13.25 -0.62
CA ARG A 104 14.68 -12.49 0.53
C ARG A 104 14.40 -11.00 0.39
N THR A 105 14.75 -10.40 -0.74
CA THR A 105 14.56 -8.96 -0.96
C THR A 105 13.08 -8.60 -1.03
N ARG A 106 12.26 -9.42 -1.65
CA ARG A 106 10.81 -9.19 -1.69
C ARG A 106 10.18 -9.35 -0.32
N TYR A 107 10.55 -10.35 0.47
CA TYR A 107 10.08 -10.50 1.85
C TYR A 107 10.34 -9.23 2.68
N HIS A 108 11.56 -8.69 2.60
CA HIS A 108 11.89 -7.45 3.32
C HIS A 108 11.13 -6.24 2.78
N ALA A 109 10.93 -6.14 1.48
CA ALA A 109 10.13 -5.06 0.90
C ALA A 109 8.68 -5.09 1.40
N GLU A 110 8.05 -6.26 1.41
CA GLU A 110 6.68 -6.44 1.92
C GLU A 110 6.56 -6.11 3.41
N THR A 111 7.49 -6.58 4.23
CA THR A 111 7.47 -6.27 5.66
C THR A 111 7.71 -4.80 5.94
N CYS A 112 8.59 -4.13 5.19
CA CYS A 112 8.77 -2.68 5.27
C CYS A 112 7.54 -1.92 4.81
N GLY A 113 6.90 -2.36 3.73
CA GLY A 113 5.63 -1.79 3.23
C GLY A 113 4.53 -1.90 4.28
N GLY A 114 4.34 -3.10 4.84
CA GLY A 114 3.37 -3.33 5.91
C GLY A 114 3.59 -2.43 7.12
N LEU A 115 4.83 -2.27 7.56
CA LEU A 115 5.17 -1.37 8.66
C LEU A 115 4.87 0.10 8.32
N ARG A 116 5.21 0.56 7.12
CA ARG A 116 4.95 1.94 6.68
C ARG A 116 3.45 2.24 6.65
N TYR A 117 2.62 1.32 6.17
CA TYR A 117 1.17 1.47 6.21
C TYR A 117 0.63 1.46 7.64
N ALA A 118 1.14 0.59 8.53
CA ALA A 118 0.77 0.59 9.94
C ALA A 118 1.10 1.93 10.62
N GLN A 119 2.28 2.47 10.38
CA GLN A 119 2.69 3.79 10.89
C GLN A 119 1.80 4.91 10.34
N ALA A 120 1.42 4.85 9.07
CA ALA A 120 0.50 5.81 8.46
C ALA A 120 -0.90 5.74 9.11
N ALA A 121 -1.38 4.54 9.42
CA ALA A 121 -2.64 4.34 10.14
C ALA A 121 -2.62 4.94 11.55
N GLU A 122 -1.53 4.77 12.27
CA GLU A 122 -1.35 5.37 13.61
C GLU A 122 -1.27 6.91 13.57
N ALA A 123 -0.68 7.46 12.51
CA ALA A 123 -0.44 8.89 12.38
C ALA A 123 -1.65 9.69 11.86
N THR A 124 -2.65 9.06 11.28
CA THR A 124 -3.82 9.76 10.73
C THR A 124 -4.97 9.88 11.72
N GLU A 125 -5.61 11.05 11.75
CA GLU A 125 -6.86 11.26 12.46
C GLU A 125 -8.10 10.92 11.61
N ASP A 126 -7.93 10.81 10.30
CA ASP A 126 -9.00 10.44 9.37
C ASP A 126 -9.30 8.94 9.46
N VAL A 127 -10.49 8.61 9.90
CA VAL A 127 -10.94 7.22 10.15
C VAL A 127 -10.92 6.40 8.85
N CYS A 128 -11.35 7.00 7.73
CA CYS A 128 -11.39 6.30 6.45
C CYS A 128 -9.98 6.02 5.92
N LEU A 129 -9.05 6.95 6.06
CA LEU A 129 -7.65 6.70 5.73
C LEU A 129 -7.03 5.63 6.63
N ARG A 130 -7.32 5.67 7.92
CA ARG A 130 -6.83 4.65 8.86
C ARG A 130 -7.25 3.25 8.45
N GLU A 131 -8.51 3.03 8.15
CA GLU A 131 -9.01 1.73 7.68
C GLU A 131 -8.30 1.28 6.40
N ILE A 132 -8.09 2.18 5.44
CA ILE A 132 -7.39 1.88 4.19
C ILE A 132 -5.94 1.46 4.48
N TRP A 133 -5.22 2.22 5.33
CA TRP A 133 -3.85 1.90 5.71
C TRP A 133 -3.74 0.57 6.46
N GLU A 134 -4.66 0.26 7.36
CA GLU A 134 -4.69 -1.01 8.08
C GLU A 134 -4.93 -2.20 7.14
N GLU A 135 -5.85 -2.07 6.18
CA GLU A 135 -6.12 -3.10 5.19
C GLU A 135 -4.90 -3.34 4.27
N LEU A 136 -4.24 -2.28 3.80
CA LEU A 136 -3.04 -2.39 2.99
C LEU A 136 -1.87 -2.99 3.79
N SER A 137 -1.67 -2.57 5.03
CA SER A 137 -0.69 -3.16 5.94
C SER A 137 -0.89 -4.67 6.09
N ALA A 138 -2.13 -5.11 6.31
CA ALA A 138 -2.46 -6.53 6.42
C ALA A 138 -2.18 -7.29 5.12
N ALA A 139 -2.40 -6.67 3.96
CA ALA A 139 -2.10 -7.24 2.66
C ALA A 139 -0.59 -7.46 2.46
N GLU A 140 0.23 -6.46 2.76
CA GLU A 140 1.69 -6.54 2.67
C GLU A 140 2.26 -7.66 3.55
N TYR A 141 1.82 -7.76 4.79
CA TYR A 141 2.24 -8.85 5.68
C TYR A 141 1.76 -10.22 5.20
N ARG A 142 0.61 -10.31 4.53
CA ARG A 142 0.16 -11.55 3.89
C ARG A 142 1.08 -11.92 2.73
N HIS A 143 1.48 -10.97 1.88
CA HIS A 143 2.45 -11.17 0.81
C HIS A 143 3.80 -11.68 1.36
N ALA A 144 4.29 -11.05 2.41
CA ALA A 144 5.53 -11.50 3.08
C ALA A 144 5.44 -12.96 3.54
N ARG A 145 4.34 -13.38 4.16
CA ARG A 145 4.14 -14.78 4.58
C ARG A 145 4.12 -15.76 3.40
N GLN A 146 3.53 -15.35 2.27
CA GLN A 146 3.51 -16.18 1.06
C GLN A 146 4.92 -16.35 0.47
N LEU A 147 5.73 -15.29 0.47
CA LEU A 147 7.14 -15.35 0.05
C LEU A 147 7.98 -16.20 0.99
N LEU A 148 7.75 -16.10 2.31
CA LEU A 148 8.41 -16.93 3.30
C LEU A 148 8.10 -18.43 3.06
N SER A 149 6.85 -18.76 2.75
CA SER A 149 6.47 -20.17 2.44
C SER A 149 7.22 -20.72 1.23
N LEU A 150 7.47 -19.90 0.18
CA LEU A 150 8.33 -20.32 -0.94
C LEU A 150 9.79 -20.53 -0.51
N LEU A 151 10.29 -19.67 0.37
CA LEU A 151 11.66 -19.78 0.88
C LEU A 151 11.83 -21.04 1.75
N GLU A 152 10.87 -21.34 2.60
CA GLU A 152 10.85 -22.55 3.42
C GLU A 152 10.92 -23.82 2.57
N GLN A 153 10.19 -23.89 1.45
CA GLN A 153 10.26 -25.03 0.52
C GLN A 153 11.65 -25.20 -0.09
N MET A 154 12.40 -24.12 -0.29
CA MET A 154 13.77 -24.18 -0.81
C MET A 154 14.78 -24.66 0.22
N VAL A 155 14.59 -24.36 1.49
CA VAL A 155 15.52 -24.71 2.57
C VAL A 155 15.37 -26.18 2.96
N LEU A 156 14.17 -26.75 2.78
CA LEU A 156 13.87 -28.16 3.11
C LEU A 156 14.12 -29.13 1.94
N ALA A 157 14.41 -28.61 0.74
CA ALA A 157 14.74 -29.41 -0.43
C ALA A 157 16.25 -29.64 -0.55
#